data_44f2131cd52dd09d95dba143517abe3a
#
_entry.id   44f2131cd52dd09d95dba143517abe3a
#
_cell.length_a   1.000
_cell.length_b   1.000
_cell.length_c   1.000
_cell.angle_alpha   90.00
_cell.angle_beta   90.00
_cell.angle_gamma   90.00
#
_symmetry.space_group_name_H-M   'P 1'
#
loop_
_entity.id
_entity.type
_entity.pdbx_description
1 polymer ?
#
loop_
_entity_poly.entity_id
_entity_poly.type
_entity_poly.pdbx_seq_one_letter_code
_entity_poly.pdbx_strand_id
1 'polypeptide(L)'
;VGPYQNLHDLTLSAVAIESAGDNQAKMSAELLNRGQFQQVLPVLALALLDGRGRLLGQKQLRPGLDYVVLGDEKSERIFPSQKVVVGFWLQTPSGQSLASSYRLELVNPC
;
A
#
# COMPACT_ATOMS: atom_id res chain seq x y z
N VAL A 1 -21.62 -12.84 9.37
CA VAL A 1 -20.16 -12.95 9.39
C VAL A 1 -19.60 -12.03 8.31
N GLY A 2 -18.67 -11.18 8.69
CA GLY A 2 -18.08 -10.25 7.75
C GLY A 2 -17.08 -10.91 6.81
N PRO A 3 -16.47 -10.12 5.90
CA PRO A 3 -15.44 -10.62 5.01
C PRO A 3 -14.25 -11.17 5.78
N TYR A 4 -13.69 -12.27 5.28
CA TYR A 4 -12.52 -12.87 5.91
C TYR A 4 -11.29 -11.98 5.71
N GLN A 5 -10.57 -11.75 6.78
CA GLN A 5 -9.27 -11.08 6.71
C GLN A 5 -8.37 -11.60 7.83
N ASN A 6 -7.18 -12.01 7.45
CA ASN A 6 -6.15 -12.45 8.39
C ASN A 6 -4.81 -11.92 7.89
N LEU A 7 -4.32 -10.87 8.53
CA LEU A 7 -3.10 -10.20 8.10
C LEU A 7 -1.86 -11.07 8.25
N HIS A 8 -1.90 -12.10 9.11
CA HIS A 8 -0.77 -13.03 9.22
C HIS A 8 -0.57 -13.86 7.95
N ASP A 9 -1.63 -14.03 7.16
CA ASP A 9 -1.55 -14.76 5.90
C ASP A 9 -1.20 -13.88 4.70
N LEU A 10 -1.13 -12.57 4.90
CA LEU A 10 -0.77 -11.63 3.85
C LEU A 10 0.67 -11.19 4.00
N THR A 11 1.40 -11.18 2.89
CA THR A 11 2.78 -10.70 2.84
C THR A 11 2.87 -9.50 1.92
N LEU A 12 3.46 -8.43 2.43
CA LEU A 12 3.71 -7.21 1.66
C LEU A 12 5.20 -7.12 1.36
N SER A 13 5.55 -6.99 0.08
CA SER A 13 6.96 -7.00 -0.33
C SER A 13 7.18 -6.19 -1.61
N ALA A 14 8.42 -6.11 -2.04
CA ALA A 14 8.81 -5.48 -3.31
C ALA A 14 8.29 -4.04 -3.44
N VAL A 15 8.37 -3.28 -2.34
CA VAL A 15 7.93 -1.88 -2.36
C VAL A 15 8.88 -1.08 -3.23
N ALA A 16 8.32 -0.37 -4.21
CA ALA A 16 9.08 0.46 -5.15
C ALA A 16 8.42 1.83 -5.26
N ILE A 17 9.24 2.84 -5.49
CA ILE A 17 8.76 4.19 -5.70
C ILE A 17 9.44 4.78 -6.93
N GLU A 18 8.66 5.43 -7.79
CA GLU A 18 9.16 6.06 -9.01
C GLU A 18 8.70 7.51 -9.05
N SER A 19 9.60 8.39 -9.45
CA SER A 19 9.23 9.77 -9.71
C SER A 19 8.35 9.82 -10.97
N ALA A 20 7.23 10.53 -10.90
CA ALA A 20 6.25 10.57 -11.98
C ALA A 20 5.98 12.01 -12.41
N GLY A 21 6.99 12.86 -12.37
CA GLY A 21 6.90 14.26 -12.73
C GLY A 21 7.14 15.15 -11.53
N ASP A 22 6.88 16.45 -11.70
CA ASP A 22 7.09 17.40 -10.64
C ASP A 22 6.13 17.15 -9.48
N ASN A 23 6.70 16.97 -8.29
CA ASN A 23 5.95 16.81 -7.05
C ASN A 23 5.06 15.58 -7.00
N GLN A 24 5.27 14.60 -7.89
CA GLN A 24 4.50 13.38 -7.91
C GLN A 24 5.41 12.16 -7.89
N ALA A 25 4.91 11.10 -7.27
CA ALA A 25 5.57 9.80 -7.27
C ALA A 25 4.53 8.71 -7.32
N LYS A 26 4.88 7.59 -7.95
CA LYS A 26 4.06 6.40 -7.98
C LYS A 26 4.71 5.36 -7.09
N MET A 27 3.96 4.83 -6.15
CA MET A 27 4.43 3.76 -5.29
C MET A 27 3.70 2.48 -5.63
N SER A 28 4.43 1.37 -5.63
CA SER A 28 3.85 0.06 -5.87
C SER A 28 4.41 -0.94 -4.88
N ALA A 29 3.66 -2.01 -4.66
CA ALA A 29 4.07 -3.08 -3.77
C ALA A 29 3.37 -4.37 -4.18
N GLU A 30 3.91 -5.50 -3.75
CA GLU A 30 3.30 -6.79 -4.00
C GLU A 30 2.63 -7.31 -2.75
N LEU A 31 1.40 -7.81 -2.89
CA LEU A 31 0.68 -8.51 -1.85
C LEU A 31 0.52 -9.97 -2.25
N LEU A 32 0.85 -10.87 -1.35
CA LEU A 32 0.69 -12.32 -1.54
C LEU A 32 -0.20 -12.86 -0.44
N ASN A 33 -1.24 -13.60 -0.82
CA ASN A 33 -2.09 -14.31 0.13
C ASN A 33 -1.55 -15.73 0.31
N ARG A 34 -0.96 -15.98 1.46
CA ARG A 34 -0.38 -17.28 1.79
C ARG A 34 -1.36 -18.18 2.53
N GLY A 35 -2.57 -17.68 2.78
CA GLY A 35 -3.59 -18.44 3.49
C GLY A 35 -4.39 -19.36 2.58
N GLN A 36 -5.36 -20.03 3.17
CA GLN A 36 -6.20 -21.00 2.47
C GLN A 36 -7.52 -20.41 1.99
N PHE A 37 -7.81 -19.18 2.36
CA PHE A 37 -9.09 -18.55 2.03
C PHE A 37 -8.86 -17.24 1.31
N GLN A 38 -9.79 -16.87 0.42
CA GLN A 38 -9.76 -15.53 -0.16
C GLN A 38 -9.94 -14.49 0.94
N GLN A 39 -9.31 -13.35 0.77
CA GLN A 39 -9.38 -12.26 1.73
C GLN A 39 -9.73 -10.95 1.02
N VAL A 40 -10.37 -10.04 1.75
CA VAL A 40 -10.54 -8.68 1.22
C VAL A 40 -9.18 -8.00 1.22
N LEU A 41 -9.00 -7.04 0.31
CA LEU A 41 -7.77 -6.25 0.28
C LEU A 41 -7.63 -5.45 1.57
N PRO A 42 -6.43 -5.38 2.14
CA PRO A 42 -6.22 -4.75 3.44
C PRO A 42 -6.10 -3.23 3.34
N VAL A 43 -6.30 -2.57 4.47
CA VAL A 43 -5.90 -1.18 4.61
C VAL A 43 -4.38 -1.16 4.83
N LEU A 44 -3.70 -0.24 4.14
CA LEU A 44 -2.26 -0.06 4.26
C LEU A 44 -1.97 1.22 5.02
N ALA A 45 -0.89 1.24 5.78
CA ALA A 45 -0.41 2.44 6.44
C ALA A 45 0.89 2.89 5.78
N LEU A 46 0.92 4.12 5.33
CA LEU A 46 2.10 4.73 4.73
C LEU A 46 2.68 5.73 5.71
N ALA A 47 3.94 5.56 6.07
CA ALA A 47 4.67 6.51 6.89
C ALA A 47 5.73 7.19 6.05
N LEU A 48 5.81 8.50 6.15
CA LEU A 48 6.82 9.31 5.47
C LEU A 48 7.86 9.72 6.50
N LEU A 49 9.13 9.44 6.20
CA LEU A 49 10.21 9.63 7.16
C LEU A 49 11.25 10.60 6.60
N ASP A 50 11.86 11.38 7.48
CA ASP A 50 12.98 12.26 7.08
C ASP A 50 14.30 11.49 7.07
N GLY A 51 15.39 12.19 6.76
CA GLY A 51 16.71 11.56 6.69
C GLY A 51 17.24 11.04 8.01
N ARG A 52 16.60 11.37 9.12
CA ARG A 52 16.94 10.88 10.46
C ARG A 52 15.99 9.80 10.95
N GLY A 53 15.05 9.37 10.10
CA GLY A 53 14.04 8.38 10.47
C GLY A 53 12.89 8.90 11.26
N ARG A 54 12.73 10.24 11.38
CA ARG A 54 11.61 10.83 12.10
C ARG A 54 10.37 10.89 11.22
N LEU A 55 9.22 10.68 11.83
CA LEU A 55 7.94 10.66 11.13
C LEU A 55 7.56 12.08 10.68
N LEU A 56 7.44 12.27 9.37
CA LEU A 56 6.97 13.52 8.79
C LEU A 56 5.46 13.52 8.59
N GLY A 57 4.89 12.36 8.32
CA GLY A 57 3.47 12.22 8.11
C GLY A 57 3.08 10.77 8.02
N GLN A 58 1.79 10.51 8.14
CA GLN A 58 1.26 9.15 8.11
C GLN A 58 -0.12 9.19 7.45
N LYS A 59 -0.41 8.18 6.64
CA LYS A 59 -1.68 8.10 5.94
C LYS A 59 -2.13 6.66 5.86
N GLN A 60 -3.43 6.43 6.07
CA GLN A 60 -4.02 5.13 5.81
C GLN A 60 -4.53 5.10 4.37
N LEU A 61 -4.27 3.98 3.69
CA LEU A 61 -4.64 3.78 2.30
C LEU A 61 -5.71 2.71 2.24
N ARG A 62 -6.90 3.09 1.81
CA ARG A 62 -8.05 2.19 1.72
C ARG A 62 -8.12 1.58 0.34
N PRO A 63 -8.44 0.28 0.24
CA PRO A 63 -8.52 -0.37 -1.06
C PRO A 63 -9.61 0.23 -1.94
N GLY A 64 -9.30 0.43 -3.21
CA GLY A 64 -10.23 0.98 -4.17
C GLY A 64 -10.40 2.49 -4.12
N LEU A 65 -10.02 3.13 -3.01
CA LEU A 65 -10.12 4.57 -2.84
C LEU A 65 -8.76 5.24 -2.88
N ASP A 66 -7.80 4.70 -2.13
CA ASP A 66 -6.49 5.31 -2.00
C ASP A 66 -5.41 4.50 -2.72
N TYR A 67 -5.67 3.24 -3.00
CA TYR A 67 -4.80 2.42 -3.84
C TYR A 67 -5.64 1.43 -4.64
N VAL A 68 -5.08 0.92 -5.72
CA VAL A 68 -5.77 -0.02 -6.61
C VAL A 68 -4.83 -1.18 -6.95
N VAL A 69 -5.43 -2.30 -7.35
CA VAL A 69 -4.68 -3.42 -7.93
C VAL A 69 -4.35 -3.06 -9.37
N LEU A 70 -3.07 -3.01 -9.70
CA LEU A 70 -2.64 -2.67 -11.05
C LEU A 70 -3.03 -3.80 -12.02
N GLY A 71 -3.68 -3.42 -13.10
CA GLY A 71 -4.20 -4.38 -14.07
C GLY A 71 -5.63 -4.84 -13.80
N ASP A 72 -6.14 -4.64 -12.58
CA ASP A 72 -7.53 -4.97 -12.25
C ASP A 72 -8.01 -4.03 -11.14
N GLU A 73 -8.35 -2.82 -11.54
CA GLU A 73 -8.71 -1.76 -10.60
C GLU A 73 -10.00 -2.04 -9.84
N LYS A 74 -10.80 -2.99 -10.31
CA LYS A 74 -12.06 -3.35 -9.66
C LYS A 74 -11.91 -4.51 -8.68
N SER A 75 -10.71 -5.07 -8.56
CA SER A 75 -10.50 -6.19 -7.65
C SER A 75 -10.65 -5.72 -6.21
N GLU A 76 -11.41 -6.48 -5.43
CA GLU A 76 -11.63 -6.19 -4.02
C GLU A 76 -11.08 -7.28 -3.12
N ARG A 77 -10.63 -8.39 -3.70
CA ARG A 77 -10.21 -9.58 -2.96
C ARG A 77 -8.93 -10.14 -3.52
N ILE A 78 -8.22 -10.86 -2.66
CA ILE A 78 -7.03 -11.61 -3.05
C ILE A 78 -7.24 -13.08 -2.70
N PHE A 79 -7.05 -13.94 -3.70
CA PHE A 79 -7.32 -15.38 -3.56
C PHE A 79 -6.10 -16.10 -2.98
N PRO A 80 -6.28 -17.33 -2.47
CA PRO A 80 -5.15 -18.11 -1.96
C PRO A 80 -4.04 -18.25 -2.99
N SER A 81 -2.82 -18.07 -2.56
CA SER A 81 -1.62 -18.14 -3.38
C SER A 81 -1.54 -17.10 -4.49
N GLN A 82 -2.48 -16.16 -4.52
CA GLN A 82 -2.44 -15.08 -5.50
C GLN A 82 -1.50 -13.98 -5.07
N LYS A 83 -0.71 -13.49 -6.02
CA LYS A 83 0.11 -12.30 -5.84
C LYS A 83 -0.48 -11.18 -6.69
N VAL A 84 -0.73 -10.04 -6.09
CA VAL A 84 -1.21 -8.86 -6.81
C VAL A 84 -0.24 -7.71 -6.57
N VAL A 85 -0.14 -6.84 -7.58
CA VAL A 85 0.64 -5.60 -7.45
C VAL A 85 -0.35 -4.48 -7.19
N VAL A 86 -0.15 -3.75 -6.10
CA VAL A 86 -0.98 -2.61 -5.76
C VAL A 86 -0.19 -1.34 -6.02
N GLY A 87 -0.90 -0.26 -6.35
CA GLY A 87 -0.24 1.00 -6.65
C GLY A 87 -1.06 2.19 -6.20
N PHE A 88 -0.37 3.28 -5.91
CA PHE A 88 -1.01 4.54 -5.55
C PHE A 88 -0.07 5.69 -5.88
N TRP A 89 -0.65 6.89 -5.95
CA TRP A 89 0.09 8.09 -6.29
C TRP A 89 0.30 8.93 -5.04
N LEU A 90 1.51 9.45 -4.89
CA LEU A 90 1.85 10.40 -3.86
C LEU A 90 2.04 11.76 -4.51
N GLN A 91 1.50 12.78 -3.88
CA GLN A 91 1.68 14.16 -4.34
C GLN A 91 2.30 14.98 -3.21
N THR A 92 3.35 15.71 -3.53
CA THR A 92 4.02 16.59 -2.60
C THR A 92 3.59 18.02 -2.90
N PRO A 93 3.23 18.82 -1.90
CA PRO A 93 2.91 20.21 -2.14
C PRO A 93 4.07 20.94 -2.79
N SER A 94 3.76 21.91 -3.63
CA SER A 94 4.76 22.70 -4.34
C SER A 94 5.74 23.34 -3.37
N GLY A 95 7.03 23.23 -3.68
CA GLY A 95 8.06 23.82 -2.85
C GLY A 95 8.56 22.96 -1.71
N GLN A 96 8.02 21.77 -1.54
CA GLN A 96 8.46 20.81 -0.52
C GLN A 96 9.20 19.65 -1.16
N SER A 97 10.18 19.12 -0.43
CA SER A 97 10.90 17.94 -0.87
C SER A 97 10.11 16.69 -0.54
N LEU A 98 10.28 15.63 -1.35
CA LEU A 98 9.78 14.32 -1.00
C LEU A 98 10.48 13.82 0.26
N ALA A 99 9.81 12.95 0.99
CA ALA A 99 10.41 12.33 2.16
C ALA A 99 11.65 11.53 1.77
N SER A 100 12.59 11.40 2.70
CA SER A 100 13.82 10.66 2.46
C SER A 100 13.58 9.16 2.42
N SER A 101 12.58 8.68 3.12
CA SER A 101 12.23 7.26 3.10
C SER A 101 10.75 7.08 3.38
N TYR A 102 10.27 5.87 3.09
CA TYR A 102 8.87 5.49 3.22
C TYR A 102 8.79 4.14 3.90
N ARG A 103 7.74 3.96 4.69
CA ARG A 103 7.43 2.65 5.27
C ARG A 103 5.97 2.33 4.99
N LEU A 104 5.74 1.15 4.42
CA LEU A 104 4.41 0.69 4.08
C LEU A 104 4.12 -0.57 4.89
N GLU A 105 3.01 -0.59 5.60
CA GLU A 105 2.65 -1.69 6.49
C GLU A 105 1.19 -2.08 6.32
N LEU A 106 0.88 -3.32 6.68
CA LEU A 106 -0.49 -3.79 6.76
C LEU A 106 -1.11 -3.29 8.06
N VAL A 107 -2.37 -2.85 7.99
CA VAL A 107 -3.10 -2.34 9.15
C VAL A 107 -4.14 -3.36 9.56
N ASN A 108 -4.15 -3.67 10.84
CA ASN A 108 -5.20 -4.52 11.41
C ASN A 108 -6.51 -3.73 11.43
N PRO A 109 -7.58 -4.24 10.81
CA PRO A 109 -8.85 -3.51 10.72
C PRO A 109 -9.69 -3.64 11.98
N CYS A 110 -9.23 -3.48 13.10
CA CYS A 110 -10.03 -3.67 14.30
C CYS A 110 -11.19 -2.72 14.44
#